data_ae2a3b6208f60ce3c644df7941b1d2b2
#
_entry.id   ae2a3b6208f60ce3c644df7941b1d2b2
#
_cell.length_a   1.000
_cell.length_b   1.000
_cell.length_c   1.000
_cell.angle_alpha   90.00
_cell.angle_beta   90.00
_cell.angle_gamma   90.00
#
_symmetry.space_group_name_H-M   'P 1'
#
loop_
_entity.id
_entity.type
_entity.pdbx_description
1 polymer ?
#
loop_
_entity_poly.entity_id
_entity_poly.type
_entity_poly.pdbx_seq_one_letter_code
_entity_poly.pdbx_strand_id
1 'polypeptide(L)'
;MDEMDIHVFYPGPNLSKRDKKSKVYPYLLRNLKIDRPNQVWAIDITYVGTPCGFAYMVAIIDWYSRFIVGWAISNTLQTDFVVRAVKEAISKYGKPEIINSDQGSQFTSKAYIDCIKAQETIKISMDGKGRATDNIMIERFFRSYKWERLYLLRPETVKEAKAMTKEYIQ
;
A
#
# COMPACT_ATOMS: atom_id res chain seq x y z
N MET A 1 10.48 -6.89 41.82
CA MET A 1 10.43 -6.07 40.60
C MET A 1 9.52 -4.85 40.77
N ASP A 2 9.02 -4.64 41.94
CA ASP A 2 8.10 -3.52 42.22
C ASP A 2 8.80 -2.19 42.58
N GLU A 3 10.12 -2.19 42.62
CA GLU A 3 10.91 -0.98 42.99
C GLU A 3 11.35 -0.10 41.82
N MET A 4 11.10 -0.50 40.55
CA MET A 4 11.58 0.26 39.39
C MET A 4 10.46 0.86 38.52
N ASP A 5 9.22 0.79 38.94
CA ASP A 5 8.04 1.35 38.21
C ASP A 5 8.04 1.06 36.68
N ILE A 6 8.54 -0.14 36.31
CA ILE A 6 8.63 -0.57 34.92
C ILE A 6 7.31 -1.20 34.52
N HIS A 7 6.46 -0.40 33.88
CA HIS A 7 5.28 -0.90 33.19
C HIS A 7 5.68 -1.49 31.86
N VAL A 8 5.50 -2.80 31.69
CA VAL A 8 5.67 -3.46 30.40
C VAL A 8 4.48 -3.10 29.50
N PHE A 9 4.72 -2.26 28.50
CA PHE A 9 3.75 -2.02 27.45
C PHE A 9 3.65 -3.29 26.58
N TYR A 10 2.58 -4.05 26.76
CA TYR A 10 2.24 -5.10 25.81
C TYR A 10 1.88 -4.46 24.47
N PRO A 11 2.43 -4.94 23.34
CA PRO A 11 2.04 -4.43 22.05
C PRO A 11 0.53 -4.67 21.86
N GLY A 12 -0.20 -3.61 21.53
CA GLY A 12 -1.62 -3.67 21.20
C GLY A 12 -1.90 -4.61 20.01
N PRO A 13 -3.17 -4.82 19.64
CA PRO A 13 -3.54 -5.70 18.55
C PRO A 13 -2.81 -5.27 17.27
N ASN A 14 -2.19 -6.24 16.58
CA ASN A 14 -1.47 -5.99 15.35
C ASN A 14 -2.47 -5.69 14.22
N LEU A 15 -2.66 -4.41 13.91
CA LEU A 15 -3.61 -3.91 12.91
C LEU A 15 -3.27 -4.32 11.47
N SER A 16 -2.06 -4.83 11.23
CA SER A 16 -1.65 -5.35 9.92
C SER A 16 -2.09 -6.80 9.70
N LYS A 17 -2.47 -7.53 10.76
CA LYS A 17 -2.95 -8.91 10.61
C LYS A 17 -4.38 -8.92 10.09
N ARG A 18 -4.56 -9.63 8.96
CA ARG A 18 -5.90 -9.89 8.43
C ARG A 18 -6.74 -10.70 9.41
N ASP A 19 -8.07 -10.54 9.36
CA ASP A 19 -9.00 -11.49 9.95
C ASP A 19 -8.89 -12.84 9.21
N LYS A 20 -8.77 -13.95 9.95
CA LYS A 20 -8.70 -15.32 9.39
C LYS A 20 -9.92 -15.68 8.54
N LYS A 21 -11.06 -15.03 8.77
CA LYS A 21 -12.30 -15.21 8.01
C LYS A 21 -12.34 -14.41 6.70
N SER A 22 -11.39 -13.49 6.48
CA SER A 22 -11.35 -12.68 5.27
C SER A 22 -11.04 -13.51 4.04
N LYS A 23 -11.76 -13.25 2.95
CA LYS A 23 -11.57 -13.94 1.66
C LYS A 23 -10.22 -13.53 1.05
N VAL A 24 -9.42 -14.52 0.68
CA VAL A 24 -8.17 -14.35 -0.09
C VAL A 24 -8.45 -14.65 -1.55
N TYR A 25 -7.90 -13.83 -2.42
CA TYR A 25 -7.99 -14.00 -3.86
C TYR A 25 -6.74 -14.73 -4.40
N PRO A 26 -6.86 -15.48 -5.50
CA PRO A 26 -5.71 -16.18 -6.08
C PRO A 26 -4.70 -15.21 -6.68
N TYR A 27 -3.43 -15.63 -6.74
CA TYR A 27 -2.39 -14.90 -7.45
C TYR A 27 -2.53 -15.14 -8.96
N LEU A 28 -2.76 -14.07 -9.71
CA LEU A 28 -3.08 -14.13 -11.14
C LEU A 28 -1.89 -13.81 -12.05
N LEU A 29 -0.74 -13.40 -11.50
CA LEU A 29 0.38 -12.87 -12.30
C LEU A 29 1.41 -13.94 -12.68
N ARG A 30 1.24 -15.21 -12.26
CA ARG A 30 2.17 -16.27 -12.62
C ARG A 30 2.17 -16.48 -14.13
N ASN A 31 3.35 -16.35 -14.75
CA ASN A 31 3.56 -16.49 -16.20
C ASN A 31 2.79 -15.47 -17.06
N LEU A 32 2.22 -14.42 -16.45
CA LEU A 32 1.58 -13.36 -17.18
C LEU A 32 2.66 -12.45 -17.80
N LYS A 33 2.66 -12.34 -19.15
CA LYS A 33 3.49 -11.36 -19.83
C LYS A 33 2.85 -9.98 -19.70
N ILE A 34 3.61 -9.05 -19.14
CA ILE A 34 3.19 -7.65 -19.00
C ILE A 34 3.72 -6.87 -20.20
N ASP A 35 2.85 -6.42 -21.08
CA ASP A 35 3.21 -5.84 -22.37
C ASP A 35 2.53 -4.49 -22.69
N ARG A 36 1.67 -3.98 -21.79
CA ARG A 36 0.99 -2.70 -21.96
C ARG A 36 0.67 -2.00 -20.64
N PRO A 37 0.51 -0.66 -20.65
CA PRO A 37 0.03 0.09 -19.48
C PRO A 37 -1.38 -0.36 -19.07
N ASN A 38 -1.71 -0.19 -17.80
CA ASN A 38 -2.99 -0.55 -17.19
C ASN A 38 -3.34 -2.06 -17.28
N GLN A 39 -2.38 -2.92 -17.60
CA GLN A 39 -2.59 -4.36 -17.51
C GLN A 39 -2.57 -4.83 -16.07
N VAL A 40 -1.56 -4.42 -15.30
CA VAL A 40 -1.43 -4.76 -13.88
C VAL A 40 -1.02 -3.54 -13.07
N TRP A 41 -1.79 -3.22 -12.05
CA TRP A 41 -1.36 -2.30 -11.01
C TRP A 41 -1.02 -3.08 -9.74
N ALA A 42 0.12 -2.76 -9.12
CA ALA A 42 0.47 -3.23 -7.79
C ALA A 42 0.17 -2.14 -6.77
N ILE A 43 -0.39 -2.54 -5.63
CA ILE A 43 -0.69 -1.65 -4.51
C ILE A 43 -0.11 -2.22 -3.22
N ASP A 44 0.50 -1.36 -2.42
CA ASP A 44 1.03 -1.74 -1.12
C ASP A 44 1.11 -0.52 -0.18
N ILE A 45 1.32 -0.79 1.11
CA ILE A 45 1.41 0.22 2.17
C ILE A 45 2.78 0.15 2.83
N THR A 46 3.39 1.31 3.03
CA THR A 46 4.64 1.42 3.81
C THR A 46 4.51 2.42 4.95
N TYR A 47 5.37 2.25 5.94
CA TYR A 47 5.50 3.20 7.05
C TYR A 47 6.37 4.39 6.64
N VAL A 48 5.92 5.58 7.04
CA VAL A 48 6.63 6.85 6.94
C VAL A 48 6.90 7.32 8.35
N GLY A 49 8.15 7.20 8.82
CA GLY A 49 8.54 7.63 10.16
C GLY A 49 8.59 9.15 10.24
N THR A 50 8.04 9.70 11.34
CA THR A 50 8.21 11.10 11.75
C THR A 50 8.60 11.13 13.23
N PRO A 51 9.20 12.21 13.74
CA PRO A 51 9.53 12.32 15.17
C PRO A 51 8.31 12.18 16.09
N CYS A 52 7.11 12.51 15.59
CA CYS A 52 5.85 12.40 16.32
C CYS A 52 5.16 11.04 16.18
N GLY A 53 5.81 10.04 15.56
CA GLY A 53 5.25 8.70 15.35
C GLY A 53 5.27 8.27 13.88
N PHE A 54 4.35 7.38 13.50
CA PHE A 54 4.28 6.84 12.15
C PHE A 54 3.08 7.38 11.38
N ALA A 55 3.32 7.72 10.12
CA ALA A 55 2.30 7.81 9.10
C ALA A 55 2.38 6.59 8.17
N TYR A 56 1.37 6.41 7.36
CA TYR A 56 1.22 5.29 6.43
C TYR A 56 1.07 5.84 5.03
N MET A 57 1.88 5.34 4.11
CA MET A 57 1.80 5.69 2.70
C MET A 57 1.31 4.48 1.92
N VAL A 58 0.19 4.62 1.21
CA VAL A 58 -0.20 3.71 0.14
C VAL A 58 0.36 4.25 -1.18
N ALA A 59 0.86 3.37 -2.03
CA ALA A 59 1.22 3.68 -3.41
C ALA A 59 0.63 2.64 -4.36
N ILE A 60 0.37 3.06 -5.58
CA ILE A 60 -0.16 2.23 -6.67
C ILE A 60 0.76 2.45 -7.87
N ILE A 61 1.40 1.39 -8.34
CA ILE A 61 2.34 1.42 -9.46
C ILE A 61 1.80 0.61 -10.63
N ASP A 62 1.87 1.16 -11.83
CA ASP A 62 1.64 0.38 -13.05
C ASP A 62 2.88 -0.46 -13.38
N TRP A 63 2.72 -1.76 -13.51
CA TRP A 63 3.84 -2.70 -13.68
C TRP A 63 4.58 -2.53 -15.00
N TYR A 64 3.89 -2.14 -16.05
CA TYR A 64 4.51 -1.93 -17.36
C TYR A 64 5.35 -0.66 -17.39
N SER A 65 4.74 0.48 -17.10
CA SER A 65 5.38 1.80 -17.20
C SER A 65 6.25 2.15 -15.99
N ARG A 66 6.05 1.50 -14.85
CA ARG A 66 6.63 1.84 -13.53
C ARG A 66 6.14 3.19 -12.97
N PHE A 67 5.14 3.75 -13.60
CA PHE A 67 4.56 5.02 -13.19
C PHE A 67 3.70 4.84 -11.94
N ILE A 68 3.80 5.78 -11.00
CA ILE A 68 2.94 5.83 -9.81
C ILE A 68 1.60 6.46 -10.21
N VAL A 69 0.61 5.61 -10.42
CA VAL A 69 -0.74 6.03 -10.81
C VAL A 69 -1.56 6.58 -9.64
N GLY A 70 -1.18 6.25 -8.41
CA GLY A 70 -1.86 6.75 -7.22
C GLY A 70 -1.02 6.63 -5.97
N TRP A 71 -1.26 7.54 -5.02
CA TRP A 71 -0.66 7.48 -3.68
C TRP A 71 -1.47 8.31 -2.69
N ALA A 72 -1.38 7.96 -1.43
CA ALA A 72 -1.92 8.75 -0.33
C ALA A 72 -1.10 8.53 0.94
N ILE A 73 -1.08 9.53 1.84
CA ILE A 73 -0.50 9.42 3.17
C ILE A 73 -1.56 9.71 4.21
N SER A 74 -1.62 8.89 5.25
CA SER A 74 -2.54 9.00 6.38
C SER A 74 -1.80 8.80 7.70
N ASN A 75 -2.28 9.41 8.77
CA ASN A 75 -1.84 9.14 10.14
C ASN A 75 -2.52 7.93 10.78
N THR A 76 -3.48 7.32 10.08
CA THR A 76 -4.17 6.11 10.51
C THR A 76 -4.08 5.02 9.45
N LEU A 77 -4.02 3.76 9.88
CA LEU A 77 -3.96 2.59 9.00
C LEU A 77 -5.37 2.07 8.65
N GLN A 78 -6.34 2.96 8.48
CA GLN A 78 -7.71 2.62 8.08
C GLN A 78 -7.80 2.36 6.58
N THR A 79 -8.79 1.58 6.14
CA THR A 79 -8.97 1.24 4.73
C THR A 79 -9.38 2.43 3.85
N ASP A 80 -10.01 3.45 4.42
CA ASP A 80 -10.59 4.57 3.67
C ASP A 80 -9.58 5.35 2.82
N PHE A 81 -8.35 5.57 3.33
CA PHE A 81 -7.34 6.28 2.53
C PHE A 81 -6.85 5.44 1.35
N VAL A 82 -6.84 4.10 1.48
CA VAL A 82 -6.51 3.16 0.41
C VAL A 82 -7.58 3.20 -0.68
N VAL A 83 -8.85 3.09 -0.28
CA VAL A 83 -10.00 3.15 -1.19
C VAL A 83 -10.04 4.46 -1.95
N ARG A 84 -9.78 5.59 -1.28
CA ARG A 84 -9.70 6.90 -1.91
C ARG A 84 -8.58 6.97 -2.95
N ALA A 85 -7.36 6.52 -2.61
CA ALA A 85 -6.25 6.48 -3.55
C ALA A 85 -6.55 5.66 -4.80
N VAL A 86 -7.21 4.50 -4.65
CA VAL A 86 -7.62 3.66 -5.78
C VAL A 86 -8.65 4.37 -6.66
N LYS A 87 -9.68 4.97 -6.07
CA LYS A 87 -10.72 5.71 -6.82
C LYS A 87 -10.14 6.89 -7.61
N GLU A 88 -9.25 7.65 -6.99
CA GLU A 88 -8.56 8.77 -7.63
C GLU A 88 -7.66 8.29 -8.79
N ALA A 89 -6.91 7.20 -8.59
CA ALA A 89 -6.08 6.61 -9.64
C ALA A 89 -6.92 6.14 -10.84
N ILE A 90 -8.02 5.41 -10.59
CA ILE A 90 -8.93 4.94 -11.63
C ILE A 90 -9.55 6.13 -12.39
N SER A 91 -9.98 7.17 -11.68
CA SER A 91 -10.58 8.36 -12.29
C SER A 91 -9.59 9.09 -13.21
N LYS A 92 -8.30 9.11 -12.86
CA LYS A 92 -7.28 9.88 -13.58
C LYS A 92 -6.62 9.11 -14.74
N TYR A 93 -6.38 7.81 -14.54
CA TYR A 93 -5.56 7.01 -15.45
C TYR A 93 -6.31 5.83 -16.09
N GLY A 94 -7.60 5.67 -15.79
CA GLY A 94 -8.40 4.55 -16.28
C GLY A 94 -8.32 3.33 -15.36
N LYS A 95 -8.96 2.24 -15.78
CA LYS A 95 -9.07 1.01 -15.00
C LYS A 95 -7.96 0.04 -15.40
N PRO A 96 -7.25 -0.59 -14.46
CA PRO A 96 -6.38 -1.72 -14.77
C PRO A 96 -7.20 -2.98 -15.03
N GLU A 97 -6.60 -3.97 -15.67
CA GLU A 97 -7.22 -5.30 -15.80
C GLU A 97 -7.10 -6.10 -14.50
N ILE A 98 -5.95 -5.96 -13.83
CA ILE A 98 -5.65 -6.65 -12.57
C ILE A 98 -5.10 -5.64 -11.56
N ILE A 99 -5.57 -5.72 -10.32
CA ILE A 99 -4.93 -5.05 -9.18
C ILE A 99 -4.35 -6.12 -8.25
N ASN A 100 -3.05 -6.04 -7.98
CA ASN A 100 -2.32 -6.98 -7.13
C ASN A 100 -1.92 -6.34 -5.81
N SER A 101 -2.17 -7.02 -4.71
CA SER A 101 -1.81 -6.58 -3.36
C SER A 101 -1.27 -7.74 -2.53
N ASP A 102 -0.73 -7.44 -1.36
CA ASP A 102 -0.52 -8.44 -0.33
C ASP A 102 -1.86 -8.87 0.32
N GLN A 103 -1.78 -9.74 1.32
CA GLN A 103 -2.94 -10.21 2.08
C GLN A 103 -3.18 -9.38 3.37
N GLY A 104 -2.75 -8.13 3.41
CA GLY A 104 -2.95 -7.22 4.53
C GLY A 104 -4.42 -6.97 4.86
N SER A 105 -4.69 -6.56 6.11
CA SER A 105 -6.06 -6.33 6.59
C SER A 105 -6.80 -5.27 5.76
N GLN A 106 -6.10 -4.27 5.23
CA GLN A 106 -6.68 -3.22 4.40
C GLN A 106 -7.17 -3.77 3.06
N PHE A 107 -6.36 -4.65 2.42
CA PHE A 107 -6.65 -5.22 1.10
C PHE A 107 -7.64 -6.39 1.15
N THR A 108 -7.78 -7.04 2.30
CA THR A 108 -8.80 -8.08 2.54
C THR A 108 -10.09 -7.53 3.15
N SER A 109 -10.16 -6.22 3.41
CA SER A 109 -11.35 -5.56 3.97
C SER A 109 -12.51 -5.54 2.97
N LYS A 110 -13.73 -5.60 3.51
CA LYS A 110 -14.95 -5.53 2.69
C LYS A 110 -14.99 -4.23 1.85
N ALA A 111 -14.64 -3.09 2.44
CA ALA A 111 -14.67 -1.80 1.76
C ALA A 111 -13.73 -1.74 0.54
N TYR A 112 -12.52 -2.28 0.64
CA TYR A 112 -11.59 -2.35 -0.49
C TYR A 112 -12.08 -3.32 -1.57
N ILE A 113 -12.48 -4.53 -1.18
CA ILE A 113 -12.98 -5.54 -2.13
C ILE A 113 -14.22 -5.04 -2.89
N ASP A 114 -15.19 -4.44 -2.18
CA ASP A 114 -16.39 -3.90 -2.80
C ASP A 114 -16.08 -2.73 -3.75
N CYS A 115 -15.10 -1.89 -3.39
CA CYS A 115 -14.64 -0.80 -4.25
C CYS A 115 -14.09 -1.32 -5.59
N ILE A 116 -13.26 -2.39 -5.56
CA ILE A 116 -12.71 -2.97 -6.78
C ILE A 116 -13.80 -3.69 -7.59
N LYS A 117 -14.65 -4.48 -6.93
CA LYS A 117 -15.75 -5.21 -7.59
C LYS A 117 -16.75 -4.29 -8.26
N ALA A 118 -17.03 -3.12 -7.69
CA ALA A 118 -17.90 -2.12 -8.30
C ALA A 118 -17.37 -1.61 -9.67
N GLN A 119 -16.11 -1.90 -10.01
CA GLN A 119 -15.55 -1.57 -11.31
C GLN A 119 -15.84 -2.63 -12.40
N GLU A 120 -16.40 -3.81 -12.02
CA GLU A 120 -16.82 -4.95 -12.85
C GLU A 120 -15.69 -5.59 -13.67
N THR A 121 -14.80 -4.80 -14.27
CA THR A 121 -13.73 -5.26 -15.18
C THR A 121 -12.42 -5.58 -14.48
N ILE A 122 -12.21 -5.09 -13.24
CA ILE A 122 -10.95 -5.25 -12.54
C ILE A 122 -10.90 -6.59 -11.79
N LYS A 123 -9.89 -7.41 -12.06
CA LYS A 123 -9.62 -8.66 -11.34
C LYS A 123 -8.75 -8.38 -10.12
N ILE A 124 -9.09 -9.00 -8.99
CA ILE A 124 -8.30 -8.94 -7.76
C ILE A 124 -7.30 -10.08 -7.76
N SER A 125 -6.03 -9.75 -7.55
CA SER A 125 -4.93 -10.70 -7.34
C SER A 125 -4.31 -10.43 -5.98
N MET A 126 -3.91 -11.48 -5.27
CA MET A 126 -3.21 -11.36 -3.99
C MET A 126 -1.97 -12.23 -3.98
N ASP A 127 -0.88 -11.70 -3.43
CA ASP A 127 0.39 -12.40 -3.31
C ASP A 127 0.24 -13.69 -2.50
N GLY A 128 1.00 -14.70 -2.89
CA GLY A 128 1.08 -15.94 -2.14
C GLY A 128 1.73 -15.73 -0.77
N LYS A 129 1.26 -16.43 0.26
CA LYS A 129 1.84 -16.34 1.60
C LYS A 129 3.34 -16.68 1.57
N GLY A 130 4.19 -15.74 2.01
CA GLY A 130 5.64 -15.92 2.07
C GLY A 130 6.38 -15.74 0.73
N ARG A 131 5.76 -15.15 -0.30
CA ARG A 131 6.38 -14.87 -1.61
C ARG A 131 6.68 -13.39 -1.75
N ALA A 132 7.83 -12.95 -1.25
CA ALA A 132 8.29 -11.56 -1.36
C ALA A 132 8.50 -11.08 -2.81
N THR A 133 8.69 -12.00 -3.77
CA THR A 133 8.91 -11.67 -5.18
C THR A 133 7.64 -11.25 -5.93
N ASP A 134 6.47 -11.56 -5.37
CA ASP A 134 5.19 -11.35 -6.06
C ASP A 134 4.81 -9.85 -6.14
N ASN A 135 5.46 -8.97 -5.34
CA ASN A 135 5.21 -7.52 -5.35
C ASN A 135 6.49 -6.66 -5.42
N ILE A 136 7.56 -7.22 -5.99
CA ILE A 136 8.91 -6.64 -6.02
C ILE A 136 8.97 -5.21 -6.58
N MET A 137 8.04 -4.83 -7.46
CA MET A 137 8.08 -3.53 -8.12
C MET A 137 7.76 -2.39 -7.17
N ILE A 138 6.72 -2.55 -6.37
CA ILE A 138 6.33 -1.53 -5.42
C ILE A 138 7.27 -1.52 -4.20
N GLU A 139 7.79 -2.68 -3.79
CA GLU A 139 8.81 -2.78 -2.75
C GLU A 139 10.09 -2.02 -3.15
N ARG A 140 10.52 -2.15 -4.41
CA ARG A 140 11.66 -1.40 -4.95
C ARG A 140 11.38 0.10 -4.97
N PHE A 141 10.19 0.52 -5.39
CA PHE A 141 9.78 1.93 -5.32
C PHE A 141 9.86 2.46 -3.89
N PHE A 142 9.30 1.75 -2.90
CA PHE A 142 9.37 2.18 -1.51
C PHE A 142 10.79 2.24 -0.97
N ARG A 143 11.65 1.32 -1.39
CA ARG A 143 13.08 1.36 -1.03
C ARG A 143 13.72 2.64 -1.55
N SER A 144 13.59 2.95 -2.85
CA SER A 144 14.13 4.16 -3.46
C SER A 144 13.58 5.41 -2.78
N TYR A 145 12.27 5.52 -2.61
CA TYR A 145 11.62 6.63 -1.92
C TYR A 145 12.17 6.87 -0.51
N LYS A 146 12.34 5.79 0.29
CA LYS A 146 12.89 5.90 1.64
C LYS A 146 14.33 6.39 1.64
N TRP A 147 15.18 5.84 0.80
CA TRP A 147 16.60 6.20 0.75
C TRP A 147 16.85 7.57 0.12
N GLU A 148 16.15 7.91 -0.95
CA GLU A 148 16.38 9.12 -1.72
C GLU A 148 15.67 10.36 -1.15
N ARG A 149 14.63 10.16 -0.34
CA ARG A 149 13.83 11.27 0.22
C ARG A 149 13.59 11.15 1.72
N LEU A 150 12.93 10.09 2.18
CA LEU A 150 12.45 10.02 3.56
C LEU A 150 13.60 10.11 4.59
N TYR A 151 14.66 9.35 4.40
CA TYR A 151 15.80 9.31 5.33
C TYR A 151 16.72 10.54 5.20
N LEU A 152 16.73 11.20 4.05
CA LEU A 152 17.51 12.41 3.84
C LEU A 152 16.80 13.66 4.40
N LEU A 153 15.51 13.82 4.10
CA LEU A 153 14.77 15.02 4.44
C LEU A 153 14.09 14.97 5.82
N ARG A 154 13.86 13.76 6.36
CA ARG A 154 13.31 13.52 7.71
C ARG A 154 12.13 14.41 8.06
N PRO A 155 10.98 14.31 7.36
CA PRO A 155 9.85 15.19 7.59
C PRO A 155 9.38 15.12 9.05
N GLU A 156 9.11 16.26 9.66
CA GLU A 156 8.68 16.32 11.05
C GLU A 156 7.18 16.06 11.19
N THR A 157 6.42 16.39 10.15
CA THR A 157 4.97 16.28 10.15
C THR A 157 4.42 15.48 8.96
N VAL A 158 3.20 14.95 9.10
CA VAL A 158 2.49 14.28 7.98
C VAL A 158 2.26 15.25 6.82
N LYS A 159 2.10 16.54 7.08
CA LYS A 159 1.94 17.57 6.04
C LYS A 159 3.21 17.72 5.20
N GLU A 160 4.36 17.80 5.85
CA GLU A 160 5.67 17.83 5.19
C GLU A 160 5.95 16.54 4.41
N ALA A 161 5.66 15.37 5.01
CA ALA A 161 5.78 14.09 4.33
C ALA A 161 4.92 14.05 3.04
N LYS A 162 3.69 14.58 3.07
CA LYS A 162 2.85 14.71 1.87
C LYS A 162 3.45 15.63 0.81
N ALA A 163 3.96 16.80 1.20
CA ALA A 163 4.58 17.75 0.28
C ALA A 163 5.82 17.15 -0.38
N MET A 164 6.71 16.56 0.42
CA MET A 164 7.91 15.87 -0.04
C MET A 164 7.60 14.70 -1.00
N THR A 165 6.58 13.90 -0.67
CA THR A 165 6.16 12.78 -1.51
C THR A 165 5.60 13.24 -2.84
N LYS A 166 4.80 14.30 -2.82
CA LYS A 166 4.25 14.91 -4.04
C LYS A 166 5.37 15.37 -4.98
N GLU A 167 6.38 16.05 -4.45
CA GLU A 167 7.55 16.50 -5.23
C GLU A 167 8.37 15.34 -5.81
N TYR A 168 8.48 14.22 -5.06
CA TYR A 168 9.24 13.05 -5.51
C TYR A 168 8.55 12.27 -6.62
N ILE A 169 7.20 12.22 -6.61
CA ILE A 169 6.41 11.43 -7.56
C ILE A 169 6.08 12.22 -8.83
N GLN A 170 6.11 13.55 -8.81
CA GLN A 170 5.90 14.42 -9.98
C GLN A 170 7.14 14.49 -10.86
#